data_93a80928104865ab54ae6d052e98d349
#
_entry.id   93a80928104865ab54ae6d052e98d349
#
_cell.length_a   1.000
_cell.length_b   1.000
_cell.length_c   1.000
_cell.angle_alpha   90.00
_cell.angle_beta   90.00
_cell.angle_gamma   90.00
#
_symmetry.space_group_name_H-M   'P 1'
#
loop_
_entity.id
_entity.type
_entity.pdbx_description
1 polymer ?
#
loop_
_entity_poly.entity_id
_entity_poly.type
_entity_poly.pdbx_seq_one_letter_code
_entity_poly.pdbx_strand_id
1 'polypeptide(L)'
;MSLKRIDLLICCGSGCVSAGSLKIKERFHEVLAEHNLTNEVNIIETGCMGPCDYGPVMAIYPEGIFYKKVSPEDVPEIVAEHFIKGRPVARLMLQEEEKTISTHKDIPFYEKQIKVALENCGYINPESLEEYIATGGYEALAKILTEMKAQDVINVIKESGLRGRGGGGFPTHIKWQMVHDKQADQKYIICNGDEGDPGAFMDRSLLEGDPHRILEGMMIAAFAMGATNGFFYIRAEYPLAIKRIKMAIQQAKDIGLMGQNVFDSGFSFDAEVRTGAGAFVCGEEMALIHSIEGQRGNPTPKPPYPAVQGLWGKPTVVNNVETLGNVSTILRKGAGWFASMGTEKSKGTKVFALTGDIKNTGLVEVPMGTSLREMIFDVGGGMIGDHKFKAVQLGGPSGGCLTVDHLDTPVDYENLKARGAMMGSGGVIVMNEEKCMVNVAKFFMDFCVEESCGKCSPCRIGLKQMLEILERITTGYGREGDIEELQRLGESISKLSLCGLGQTAPNPVLSTIRYFRDEYEAHIRDHSCSTKVCTDLMHFNIDKDRCIGCSLCARKCPTNCITGSREEKFTIHQLDCVKCGNCFDVCPVKAIDKVPGMHPEVEAHRADVAKAAHHYDD
;
A
#
# COMPACT_ATOMS: atom_id res chain seq x y z
N MET A 1 10.93 -37.93 6.21
CA MET A 1 10.86 -37.00 5.05
C MET A 1 12.09 -37.18 4.20
N SER A 2 11.99 -37.47 2.90
CA SER A 2 13.17 -37.42 2.04
C SER A 2 13.54 -35.95 1.85
N LEU A 3 14.75 -35.57 2.18
CA LEU A 3 15.29 -34.25 1.91
C LEU A 3 15.32 -34.06 0.40
N LYS A 4 14.57 -33.09 -0.11
CA LYS A 4 14.63 -32.68 -1.52
C LYS A 4 15.90 -31.87 -1.74
N ARG A 5 16.56 -32.00 -2.89
CA ARG A 5 17.82 -31.33 -3.17
C ARG A 5 17.68 -29.87 -3.64
N ILE A 6 16.47 -29.49 -4.08
CA ILE A 6 16.18 -28.14 -4.59
C ILE A 6 14.91 -27.63 -3.90
N ASP A 7 14.98 -26.44 -3.36
CA ASP A 7 13.83 -25.63 -2.95
C ASP A 7 13.59 -24.52 -3.98
N LEU A 8 12.48 -24.59 -4.69
CA LEU A 8 12.01 -23.58 -5.64
C LEU A 8 10.96 -22.70 -4.95
N LEU A 9 11.35 -21.50 -4.55
CA LEU A 9 10.47 -20.52 -3.95
C LEU A 9 9.85 -19.64 -5.03
N ILE A 10 8.54 -19.70 -5.21
CA ILE A 10 7.79 -18.88 -6.17
C ILE A 10 7.06 -17.79 -5.41
N CYS A 11 7.29 -16.52 -5.79
CA CYS A 11 6.60 -15.39 -5.18
C CYS A 11 5.10 -15.43 -5.49
N CYS A 12 4.29 -15.45 -4.43
CA CYS A 12 2.82 -15.39 -4.49
C CYS A 12 2.24 -14.06 -3.99
N GLY A 13 3.06 -13.00 -3.93
CA GLY A 13 2.56 -11.63 -3.75
C GLY A 13 1.61 -11.23 -4.89
N SER A 14 0.69 -10.29 -4.62
CA SER A 14 -0.39 -9.91 -5.56
C SER A 14 0.09 -9.56 -6.96
N GLY A 15 1.20 -8.79 -7.08
CA GLY A 15 1.78 -8.43 -8.37
C GLY A 15 2.24 -9.66 -9.17
N CYS A 16 2.95 -10.60 -8.53
CA CYS A 16 3.40 -11.83 -9.17
C CYS A 16 2.25 -12.76 -9.54
N VAL A 17 1.21 -12.87 -8.70
CA VAL A 17 -0.01 -13.66 -9.01
C VAL A 17 -0.74 -13.07 -10.21
N SER A 18 -0.93 -11.76 -10.25
CA SER A 18 -1.52 -11.06 -11.41
C SER A 18 -0.70 -11.23 -12.69
N ALA A 19 0.62 -11.32 -12.57
CA ALA A 19 1.54 -11.58 -13.68
C ALA A 19 1.66 -13.08 -14.05
N GLY A 20 0.95 -13.99 -13.37
CA GLY A 20 0.81 -15.40 -13.74
C GLY A 20 1.68 -16.39 -12.96
N SER A 21 2.20 -16.04 -11.76
CA SER A 21 3.04 -16.95 -10.97
C SER A 21 2.38 -18.31 -10.65
N LEU A 22 1.05 -18.35 -10.48
CA LEU A 22 0.34 -19.61 -10.26
C LEU A 22 0.36 -20.53 -11.49
N LYS A 23 0.26 -19.99 -12.70
CA LYS A 23 0.41 -20.76 -13.95
C LYS A 23 1.82 -21.30 -14.10
N ILE A 24 2.82 -20.54 -13.69
CA ILE A 24 4.23 -20.97 -13.67
C ILE A 24 4.39 -22.17 -12.73
N LYS A 25 3.78 -22.10 -11.52
CA LYS A 25 3.79 -23.20 -10.56
C LYS A 25 3.17 -24.49 -11.15
N GLU A 26 1.99 -24.36 -11.75
CA GLU A 26 1.31 -25.48 -12.41
C GLU A 26 2.23 -26.10 -13.48
N ARG A 27 2.85 -25.27 -14.32
CA ARG A 27 3.77 -25.72 -15.37
C ARG A 27 5.02 -26.42 -14.80
N PHE A 28 5.55 -25.96 -13.64
CA PHE A 28 6.63 -26.69 -12.96
C PHE A 28 6.18 -28.08 -12.51
N HIS A 29 4.98 -28.24 -11.95
CA HIS A 29 4.48 -29.56 -11.57
C HIS A 29 4.42 -30.54 -12.75
N GLU A 30 3.95 -30.05 -13.91
CA GLU A 30 3.89 -30.87 -15.13
C GLU A 30 5.30 -31.28 -15.61
N VAL A 31 6.21 -30.30 -15.80
CA VAL A 31 7.55 -30.56 -16.36
C VAL A 31 8.41 -31.39 -15.40
N LEU A 32 8.30 -31.18 -14.09
CA LEU A 32 9.00 -32.00 -13.10
C LEU A 32 8.51 -33.47 -13.11
N ALA A 33 7.22 -33.69 -13.34
CA ALA A 33 6.67 -35.04 -13.50
C ALA A 33 7.17 -35.71 -14.80
N GLU A 34 7.22 -34.99 -15.92
CA GLU A 34 7.77 -35.47 -17.20
C GLU A 34 9.24 -35.94 -17.05
N HIS A 35 10.01 -35.27 -16.22
CA HIS A 35 11.43 -35.58 -15.97
C HIS A 35 11.71 -36.46 -14.73
N ASN A 36 10.69 -36.96 -14.05
CA ASN A 36 10.79 -37.74 -12.80
C ASN A 36 11.50 -37.02 -11.64
N LEU A 37 11.40 -35.67 -11.58
CA LEU A 37 12.04 -34.83 -10.57
C LEU A 37 11.14 -34.44 -9.41
N THR A 38 9.89 -34.90 -9.36
CA THR A 38 8.89 -34.52 -8.35
C THR A 38 9.36 -34.79 -6.90
N ASN A 39 10.19 -35.82 -6.71
CA ASN A 39 10.76 -36.16 -5.40
C ASN A 39 12.05 -35.43 -5.07
N GLU A 40 12.64 -34.69 -6.01
CA GLU A 40 13.91 -33.98 -5.85
C GLU A 40 13.73 -32.47 -5.69
N VAL A 41 12.63 -31.91 -6.20
CA VAL A 41 12.35 -30.47 -6.15
C VAL A 41 11.14 -30.21 -5.25
N ASN A 42 11.30 -29.29 -4.32
CA ASN A 42 10.23 -28.77 -3.49
C ASN A 42 9.75 -27.44 -4.08
N ILE A 43 8.46 -27.35 -4.44
CA ILE A 43 7.86 -26.08 -4.90
C ILE A 43 7.18 -25.42 -3.72
N ILE A 44 7.65 -24.23 -3.37
CA ILE A 44 7.19 -23.46 -2.23
C ILE A 44 6.54 -22.17 -2.71
N GLU A 45 5.27 -21.99 -2.35
CA GLU A 45 4.57 -20.71 -2.52
C GLU A 45 4.99 -19.78 -1.38
N THR A 46 5.97 -18.92 -1.62
CA THR A 46 6.41 -17.97 -0.59
C THR A 46 5.55 -16.70 -0.62
N GLY A 47 5.69 -15.86 0.43
CA GLY A 47 5.13 -14.51 0.47
C GLY A 47 5.81 -13.57 -0.53
N CYS A 48 5.48 -12.28 -0.44
CA CYS A 48 6.09 -11.27 -1.30
C CYS A 48 7.60 -11.18 -1.07
N MET A 49 8.38 -11.29 -2.15
CA MET A 49 9.85 -11.15 -2.11
C MET A 49 10.30 -9.67 -2.10
N GLY A 50 9.43 -8.74 -2.50
CA GLY A 50 9.70 -7.29 -2.49
C GLY A 50 9.65 -6.64 -3.87
N PRO A 51 10.56 -6.93 -4.82
CA PRO A 51 10.69 -6.18 -6.07
C PRO A 51 9.61 -6.58 -7.10
N CYS A 52 8.48 -5.86 -7.10
CA CYS A 52 7.32 -6.20 -7.92
C CYS A 52 7.55 -6.02 -9.42
N ASP A 53 8.39 -5.06 -9.84
CA ASP A 53 8.70 -4.82 -11.27
C ASP A 53 9.49 -5.95 -11.93
N TYR A 54 10.12 -6.78 -11.13
CA TYR A 54 10.82 -7.98 -11.61
C TYR A 54 9.89 -9.19 -11.70
N GLY A 55 8.62 -9.07 -11.29
CA GLY A 55 7.66 -10.17 -11.27
C GLY A 55 7.26 -10.71 -12.64
N PRO A 56 6.90 -12.00 -12.68
CA PRO A 56 7.01 -13.03 -11.66
C PRO A 56 8.44 -13.36 -11.28
N VAL A 57 8.73 -13.42 -9.97
CA VAL A 57 10.08 -13.74 -9.47
C VAL A 57 10.09 -15.06 -8.72
N MET A 58 11.25 -15.72 -8.74
CA MET A 58 11.49 -16.94 -7.97
C MET A 58 12.94 -17.01 -7.49
N ALA A 59 13.16 -17.74 -6.41
CA ALA A 59 14.47 -18.06 -5.88
C ALA A 59 14.68 -19.58 -5.81
N ILE A 60 15.88 -20.04 -6.11
CA ILE A 60 16.24 -21.45 -6.15
C ILE A 60 17.38 -21.69 -5.18
N TYR A 61 17.16 -22.55 -4.21
CA TYR A 61 18.12 -22.93 -3.18
C TYR A 61 18.55 -24.40 -3.38
N PRO A 62 19.80 -24.74 -2.99
CA PRO A 62 20.72 -23.99 -2.08
C PRO A 62 21.53 -22.87 -2.76
N GLU A 63 21.59 -22.76 -4.08
CA GLU A 63 22.46 -21.83 -4.81
C GLU A 63 22.09 -20.35 -4.57
N GLY A 64 20.84 -20.07 -4.19
CA GLY A 64 20.32 -18.71 -3.98
C GLY A 64 20.07 -17.94 -5.28
N ILE A 65 19.95 -18.66 -6.43
CA ILE A 65 19.72 -18.05 -7.73
C ILE A 65 18.35 -17.36 -7.80
N PHE A 66 18.36 -16.11 -8.27
CA PHE A 66 17.15 -15.30 -8.41
C PHE A 66 16.80 -15.11 -9.89
N TYR A 67 15.58 -15.50 -10.28
CA TYR A 67 15.02 -15.31 -11.62
C TYR A 67 13.91 -14.26 -11.62
N LYS A 68 13.91 -13.42 -12.67
CA LYS A 68 12.92 -12.35 -12.91
C LYS A 68 12.12 -12.58 -14.18
N LYS A 69 10.90 -12.01 -14.22
CA LYS A 69 10.01 -12.00 -15.39
C LYS A 69 9.84 -13.39 -16.02
N VAL A 70 9.76 -14.40 -15.16
CA VAL A 70 9.61 -15.79 -15.60
C VAL A 70 8.20 -15.99 -16.16
N SER A 71 8.13 -16.75 -17.26
CA SER A 71 6.88 -17.16 -17.90
C SER A 71 6.73 -18.68 -17.87
N PRO A 72 5.51 -19.23 -18.10
CA PRO A 72 5.33 -20.68 -18.21
C PRO A 72 6.20 -21.34 -19.31
N GLU A 73 6.53 -20.60 -20.37
CA GLU A 73 7.36 -21.03 -21.48
C GLU A 73 8.83 -21.22 -21.09
N ASP A 74 9.29 -20.54 -20.03
CA ASP A 74 10.66 -20.63 -19.53
C ASP A 74 10.90 -21.90 -18.68
N VAL A 75 9.83 -22.50 -18.14
CA VAL A 75 9.93 -23.61 -17.18
C VAL A 75 10.66 -24.83 -17.73
N PRO A 76 10.43 -25.30 -18.97
CA PRO A 76 11.19 -26.44 -19.53
C PRO A 76 12.70 -26.17 -19.61
N GLU A 77 13.10 -24.94 -19.97
CA GLU A 77 14.51 -24.55 -20.01
C GLU A 77 15.13 -24.52 -18.62
N ILE A 78 14.43 -23.94 -17.63
CA ILE A 78 14.90 -23.92 -16.23
C ILE A 78 15.12 -25.33 -15.71
N VAL A 79 14.18 -26.25 -15.95
CA VAL A 79 14.31 -27.64 -15.50
C VAL A 79 15.48 -28.34 -16.22
N ALA A 80 15.58 -28.21 -17.54
CA ALA A 80 16.63 -28.87 -18.32
C ALA A 80 18.03 -28.32 -18.04
N GLU A 81 18.18 -27.02 -17.98
CA GLU A 81 19.52 -26.40 -17.81
C GLU A 81 19.91 -26.27 -16.34
N HIS A 82 19.01 -25.76 -15.49
CA HIS A 82 19.37 -25.51 -14.09
C HIS A 82 19.20 -26.76 -13.22
N PHE A 83 18.02 -27.42 -13.23
CA PHE A 83 17.77 -28.51 -12.30
C PHE A 83 18.49 -29.81 -12.69
N ILE A 84 18.62 -30.10 -13.99
CA ILE A 84 19.28 -31.33 -14.47
C ILE A 84 20.77 -31.12 -14.68
N LYS A 85 21.18 -30.03 -15.33
CA LYS A 85 22.59 -29.80 -15.73
C LYS A 85 23.36 -28.89 -14.79
N GLY A 86 22.72 -28.29 -13.78
CA GLY A 86 23.35 -27.37 -12.82
C GLY A 86 23.80 -26.03 -13.42
N ARG A 87 23.23 -25.60 -14.54
CA ARG A 87 23.56 -24.37 -15.24
C ARG A 87 22.43 -23.36 -15.15
N PRO A 88 22.54 -22.29 -14.35
CA PRO A 88 21.52 -21.25 -14.29
C PRO A 88 21.24 -20.60 -15.64
N VAL A 89 19.97 -20.23 -15.88
CA VAL A 89 19.51 -19.60 -17.12
C VAL A 89 19.79 -18.10 -17.08
N ALA A 90 20.94 -17.67 -17.61
CA ALA A 90 21.46 -16.31 -17.47
C ALA A 90 20.49 -15.20 -17.97
N ARG A 91 19.69 -15.44 -19.02
CA ARG A 91 18.73 -14.45 -19.53
C ARG A 91 17.61 -14.09 -18.54
N LEU A 92 17.31 -14.98 -17.61
CA LEU A 92 16.30 -14.78 -16.57
C LEU A 92 16.87 -14.13 -15.29
N MET A 93 18.20 -13.99 -15.21
CA MET A 93 18.86 -13.35 -14.08
C MET A 93 18.86 -11.82 -14.25
N LEU A 94 19.05 -11.09 -13.18
CA LEU A 94 19.19 -9.64 -13.23
C LEU A 94 20.55 -9.28 -13.85
N GLN A 95 20.53 -8.37 -14.81
CA GLN A 95 21.75 -7.83 -15.43
C GLN A 95 21.80 -6.33 -15.14
N GLU A 96 22.89 -5.87 -14.55
CA GLU A 96 23.21 -4.46 -14.35
C GLU A 96 24.56 -4.15 -14.99
N GLU A 97 24.56 -3.16 -15.88
CA GLU A 97 25.71 -2.78 -16.71
C GLU A 97 26.33 -4.01 -17.41
N GLU A 98 27.50 -4.46 -17.02
CA GLU A 98 28.16 -5.67 -17.57
C GLU A 98 28.16 -6.86 -16.59
N LYS A 99 27.49 -6.74 -15.44
CA LYS A 99 27.51 -7.77 -14.38
C LYS A 99 26.17 -8.49 -14.27
N THR A 100 26.23 -9.84 -14.30
CA THR A 100 25.07 -10.69 -14.00
C THR A 100 24.94 -10.85 -12.49
N ILE A 101 23.83 -10.42 -11.92
CA ILE A 101 23.52 -10.59 -10.50
C ILE A 101 22.80 -11.93 -10.36
N SER A 102 23.47 -12.87 -9.71
CA SER A 102 22.99 -14.25 -9.60
C SER A 102 22.21 -14.51 -8.32
N THR A 103 22.56 -13.84 -7.22
CA THR A 103 21.97 -14.14 -5.92
C THR A 103 21.01 -13.06 -5.44
N HIS A 104 20.00 -13.47 -4.69
CA HIS A 104 19.01 -12.59 -4.10
C HIS A 104 19.62 -11.47 -3.23
N LYS A 105 20.75 -11.75 -2.57
CA LYS A 105 21.42 -10.80 -1.67
C LYS A 105 22.14 -9.67 -2.41
N ASP A 106 22.55 -9.90 -3.63
CA ASP A 106 23.35 -8.97 -4.43
C ASP A 106 22.47 -8.00 -5.25
N ILE A 107 21.14 -8.07 -5.13
CA ILE A 107 20.22 -7.20 -5.83
C ILE A 107 20.27 -5.81 -5.19
N PRO A 108 20.55 -4.72 -5.93
CA PRO A 108 20.65 -3.36 -5.40
C PRO A 108 19.40 -2.89 -4.64
N PHE A 109 18.23 -3.37 -5.05
CA PHE A 109 16.98 -3.13 -4.35
C PHE A 109 17.02 -3.51 -2.85
N TYR A 110 17.85 -4.49 -2.45
CA TYR A 110 17.95 -4.93 -1.06
C TYR A 110 19.13 -4.30 -0.30
N GLU A 111 20.11 -3.75 -1.00
CA GLU A 111 21.38 -3.30 -0.41
C GLU A 111 21.20 -2.28 0.73
N LYS A 112 20.27 -1.35 0.57
CA LYS A 112 19.98 -0.28 1.54
C LYS A 112 18.82 -0.59 2.48
N GLN A 113 18.27 -1.79 2.41
CA GLN A 113 17.17 -2.23 3.28
C GLN A 113 17.70 -2.94 4.54
N ILE A 114 17.01 -2.72 5.65
CA ILE A 114 17.20 -3.48 6.88
C ILE A 114 15.89 -4.17 7.20
N LYS A 115 15.82 -5.46 6.91
CA LYS A 115 14.61 -6.26 7.13
C LYS A 115 14.53 -6.75 8.56
N VAL A 116 13.53 -6.32 9.30
CA VAL A 116 13.16 -6.75 10.65
C VAL A 116 11.83 -7.48 10.62
N ALA A 117 10.78 -6.80 10.20
CA ALA A 117 9.46 -7.40 10.04
C ALA A 117 9.41 -8.35 8.84
N LEU A 118 10.08 -8.00 7.73
CA LEU A 118 10.16 -8.80 6.50
C LEU A 118 11.33 -9.80 6.49
N GLU A 119 12.00 -10.06 7.63
CA GLU A 119 13.21 -10.88 7.71
C GLU A 119 13.07 -12.24 7.02
N ASN A 120 11.94 -12.92 7.21
CA ASN A 120 11.67 -14.25 6.65
C ASN A 120 10.89 -14.25 5.34
N CYS A 121 10.28 -13.09 4.96
CA CYS A 121 9.45 -13.01 3.76
C CYS A 121 10.28 -13.28 2.50
N GLY A 122 9.91 -14.31 1.74
CA GLY A 122 10.62 -14.74 0.54
C GLY A 122 11.79 -15.70 0.81
N TYR A 123 12.04 -16.09 2.06
CA TYR A 123 13.14 -17.01 2.45
C TYR A 123 12.65 -18.34 3.03
N ILE A 124 11.56 -18.35 3.79
CA ILE A 124 10.99 -19.55 4.38
C ILE A 124 9.72 -19.99 3.64
N ASN A 125 9.36 -21.26 3.85
CA ASN A 125 8.03 -21.76 3.54
C ASN A 125 7.05 -21.26 4.62
N PRO A 126 6.13 -20.31 4.30
CA PRO A 126 5.21 -19.77 5.30
C PRO A 126 4.18 -20.80 5.80
N GLU A 127 4.10 -21.98 5.18
CA GLU A 127 3.24 -23.09 5.56
C GLU A 127 3.97 -24.13 6.43
N SER A 128 5.27 -23.93 6.75
CA SER A 128 6.06 -24.82 7.60
C SER A 128 6.41 -24.16 8.93
N LEU A 129 5.84 -24.68 10.00
CA LEU A 129 6.19 -24.32 11.37
C LEU A 129 7.65 -24.64 11.69
N GLU A 130 8.17 -25.77 11.18
CA GLU A 130 9.54 -26.20 11.40
C GLU A 130 10.56 -25.20 10.83
N GLU A 131 10.31 -24.67 9.64
CA GLU A 131 11.17 -23.64 9.05
C GLU A 131 11.13 -22.34 9.86
N TYR A 132 9.95 -21.92 10.35
CA TYR A 132 9.86 -20.78 11.24
C TYR A 132 10.65 -20.99 12.54
N ILE A 133 10.53 -22.16 13.18
CA ILE A 133 11.31 -22.52 14.37
C ILE A 133 12.82 -22.52 14.06
N ALA A 134 13.23 -23.04 12.89
CA ALA A 134 14.64 -23.06 12.48
C ALA A 134 15.26 -21.65 12.33
N THR A 135 14.44 -20.62 12.10
CA THR A 135 14.88 -19.21 12.10
C THR A 135 14.87 -18.54 13.49
N GLY A 136 14.65 -19.30 14.56
CA GLY A 136 14.52 -18.81 15.93
C GLY A 136 13.09 -18.39 16.31
N GLY A 137 12.10 -18.88 15.55
CA GLY A 137 10.68 -18.67 15.87
C GLY A 137 10.27 -19.33 17.17
N TYR A 138 9.37 -18.69 17.90
CA TYR A 138 8.89 -19.06 19.24
C TYR A 138 9.95 -19.06 20.36
N GLU A 139 11.23 -18.77 20.06
CA GLU A 139 12.27 -18.61 21.08
C GLU A 139 11.95 -17.46 22.04
N ALA A 140 11.48 -16.33 21.50
CA ALA A 140 11.08 -15.18 22.32
C ALA A 140 9.89 -15.51 23.22
N LEU A 141 8.89 -16.23 22.72
CA LEU A 141 7.75 -16.67 23.51
C LEU A 141 8.19 -17.63 24.63
N ALA A 142 9.01 -18.63 24.33
CA ALA A 142 9.52 -19.57 25.33
C ALA A 142 10.28 -18.84 26.44
N LYS A 143 11.17 -17.92 26.08
CA LYS A 143 11.95 -17.12 27.01
C LYS A 143 11.06 -16.29 27.96
N ILE A 144 10.06 -15.58 27.43
CA ILE A 144 9.22 -14.74 28.31
C ILE A 144 8.37 -15.57 29.26
N LEU A 145 7.88 -16.73 28.82
CA LEU A 145 7.04 -17.59 29.63
C LEU A 145 7.81 -18.32 30.76
N THR A 146 9.12 -18.55 30.58
CA THR A 146 9.97 -19.24 31.55
C THR A 146 10.82 -18.31 32.41
N GLU A 147 11.19 -17.13 31.92
CA GLU A 147 12.21 -16.29 32.56
C GLU A 147 11.72 -14.88 32.95
N MET A 148 10.58 -14.41 32.40
CA MET A 148 10.18 -13.01 32.54
C MET A 148 8.76 -12.87 33.16
N LYS A 149 8.54 -11.74 33.83
CA LYS A 149 7.20 -11.31 34.22
C LYS A 149 6.55 -10.45 33.12
N ALA A 150 5.23 -10.40 33.11
CA ALA A 150 4.46 -9.59 32.17
C ALA A 150 4.93 -8.12 32.09
N GLN A 151 5.21 -7.50 33.25
CA GLN A 151 5.70 -6.13 33.32
C GLN A 151 7.11 -5.97 32.68
N ASP A 152 7.97 -6.97 32.77
CA ASP A 152 9.31 -6.92 32.17
C ASP A 152 9.21 -6.89 30.65
N VAL A 153 8.27 -7.64 30.05
CA VAL A 153 7.99 -7.61 28.61
C VAL A 153 7.54 -6.21 28.17
N ILE A 154 6.63 -5.58 28.92
CA ILE A 154 6.19 -4.20 28.66
C ILE A 154 7.38 -3.22 28.72
N ASN A 155 8.28 -3.41 29.70
CA ASN A 155 9.49 -2.57 29.85
C ASN A 155 10.44 -2.72 28.65
N VAL A 156 10.66 -3.94 28.14
CA VAL A 156 11.47 -4.18 26.93
C VAL A 156 10.86 -3.46 25.73
N ILE A 157 9.53 -3.53 25.53
CA ILE A 157 8.85 -2.82 24.44
C ILE A 157 8.93 -1.29 24.64
N LYS A 158 8.87 -0.79 25.87
CA LYS A 158 9.09 0.63 26.19
C LYS A 158 10.51 1.08 25.82
N GLU A 159 11.53 0.34 26.23
CA GLU A 159 12.94 0.63 25.96
C GLU A 159 13.27 0.56 24.47
N SER A 160 12.62 -0.35 23.73
CA SER A 160 12.77 -0.44 22.27
C SER A 160 12.24 0.79 21.52
N GLY A 161 11.35 1.56 22.15
CA GLY A 161 10.68 2.69 21.51
C GLY A 161 9.72 2.30 20.39
N LEU A 162 9.24 1.04 20.34
CA LEU A 162 8.29 0.58 19.33
C LEU A 162 6.99 1.39 19.38
N ARG A 163 6.64 1.98 18.25
CA ARG A 163 5.37 2.69 18.02
C ARG A 163 4.51 1.91 17.03
N GLY A 164 3.21 2.07 17.11
CA GLY A 164 2.26 1.43 16.20
C GLY A 164 2.57 1.73 14.72
N ARG A 165 2.58 0.69 13.88
CA ARG A 165 2.93 0.74 12.44
C ARG A 165 1.73 0.94 11.50
N GLY A 166 0.50 0.89 12.04
CA GLY A 166 -0.73 1.08 11.26
C GLY A 166 -1.12 2.53 10.98
N GLY A 167 -0.21 3.50 11.14
CA GLY A 167 -0.41 4.89 10.72
C GLY A 167 -0.35 5.94 11.83
N GLY A 168 -0.97 5.70 12.97
CA GLY A 168 -1.05 6.68 14.07
C GLY A 168 0.21 6.83 14.91
N GLY A 169 1.14 5.89 14.85
CA GLY A 169 2.41 5.96 15.57
C GLY A 169 2.30 6.06 17.10
N PHE A 170 1.23 5.56 17.69
CA PHE A 170 1.04 5.60 19.15
C PHE A 170 2.01 4.62 19.83
N PRO A 171 2.66 4.99 20.96
CA PRO A 171 3.60 4.11 21.66
C PRO A 171 2.94 2.79 22.10
N THR A 172 3.48 1.66 21.63
CA THR A 172 2.88 0.34 21.84
C THR A 172 2.81 -0.03 23.32
N HIS A 173 3.89 0.23 24.05
CA HIS A 173 3.95 -0.07 25.51
C HIS A 173 2.86 0.63 26.32
N ILE A 174 2.44 1.84 25.93
CA ILE A 174 1.38 2.57 26.66
C ILE A 174 0.04 1.86 26.51
N LYS A 175 -0.32 1.41 25.29
CA LYS A 175 -1.54 0.61 25.07
C LYS A 175 -1.53 -0.67 25.92
N TRP A 176 -0.39 -1.38 25.94
CA TRP A 176 -0.25 -2.61 26.69
C TRP A 176 -0.34 -2.38 28.20
N GLN A 177 0.36 -1.34 28.71
CA GLN A 177 0.31 -0.98 30.13
C GLN A 177 -1.12 -0.63 30.57
N MET A 178 -1.86 0.13 29.75
CA MET A 178 -3.26 0.49 30.07
C MET A 178 -4.15 -0.73 30.27
N VAL A 179 -3.99 -1.79 29.48
CA VAL A 179 -4.77 -3.03 29.62
C VAL A 179 -4.19 -3.91 30.74
N HIS A 180 -2.85 -3.98 30.87
CA HIS A 180 -2.18 -4.70 31.94
C HIS A 180 -2.71 -4.30 33.32
N ASP A 181 -2.81 -2.97 33.57
CA ASP A 181 -3.22 -2.39 34.85
C ASP A 181 -4.70 -2.57 35.17
N LYS A 182 -5.53 -2.98 34.21
CA LYS A 182 -6.95 -3.22 34.45
C LYS A 182 -7.20 -4.55 35.11
N GLN A 183 -7.99 -4.53 36.19
CA GLN A 183 -8.55 -5.75 36.75
C GLN A 183 -9.83 -6.10 35.97
N ALA A 184 -9.85 -7.23 35.31
CA ALA A 184 -10.98 -7.74 34.55
C ALA A 184 -10.94 -9.27 34.51
N ASP A 185 -12.10 -9.87 34.41
CA ASP A 185 -12.25 -11.33 34.24
C ASP A 185 -11.78 -11.81 32.87
N GLN A 186 -11.85 -10.94 31.86
CA GLN A 186 -11.44 -11.21 30.50
C GLN A 186 -10.77 -9.96 29.90
N LYS A 187 -9.69 -10.18 29.12
CA LYS A 187 -9.01 -9.18 28.31
C LYS A 187 -8.80 -9.74 26.90
N TYR A 188 -8.81 -8.86 25.91
CA TYR A 188 -8.67 -9.26 24.50
C TYR A 188 -7.53 -8.54 23.82
N ILE A 189 -6.95 -9.24 22.81
CA ILE A 189 -6.05 -8.65 21.84
C ILE A 189 -6.59 -8.83 20.44
N ILE A 190 -6.49 -7.80 19.59
CA ILE A 190 -6.89 -7.85 18.19
C ILE A 190 -5.70 -7.47 17.32
N CYS A 191 -5.36 -8.35 16.39
CA CYS A 191 -4.48 -8.06 15.27
C CYS A 191 -5.30 -7.41 14.16
N ASN A 192 -5.03 -6.14 13.90
CA ASN A 192 -5.70 -5.38 12.84
C ASN A 192 -4.96 -5.59 11.51
N GLY A 193 -5.52 -6.43 10.66
CA GLY A 193 -5.12 -6.66 9.27
C GLY A 193 -6.13 -6.07 8.27
N ASP A 194 -6.90 -5.05 8.66
CA ASP A 194 -7.79 -4.30 7.76
C ASP A 194 -7.01 -3.21 7.00
N GLU A 195 -6.18 -3.64 6.08
CA GLU A 195 -5.34 -2.79 5.24
C GLU A 195 -6.12 -2.36 3.99
N GLY A 196 -6.72 -1.17 4.05
CA GLY A 196 -7.63 -0.67 3.02
C GLY A 196 -7.04 0.43 2.12
N ASP A 197 -5.83 0.92 2.39
CA ASP A 197 -5.17 1.96 1.61
C ASP A 197 -4.87 1.48 0.17
N PRO A 198 -5.29 2.21 -0.88
CA PRO A 198 -4.90 1.90 -2.25
C PRO A 198 -3.38 1.87 -2.41
N GLY A 199 -2.85 0.75 -2.90
CA GLY A 199 -1.41 0.55 -3.09
C GLY A 199 -0.65 0.05 -1.85
N ALA A 200 -1.26 -0.02 -0.67
CA ALA A 200 -0.66 -0.63 0.52
C ALA A 200 -0.90 -2.14 0.55
N PHE A 201 0.14 -2.92 0.82
CA PHE A 201 0.09 -4.38 0.92
C PHE A 201 1.16 -4.98 1.85
N MET A 202 1.66 -4.17 2.81
CA MET A 202 2.68 -4.63 3.76
C MET A 202 2.11 -5.61 4.78
N ASP A 203 0.95 -5.32 5.37
CA ASP A 203 0.31 -6.20 6.34
C ASP A 203 -0.14 -7.52 5.71
N ARG A 204 -0.71 -7.47 4.51
CA ARG A 204 -0.99 -8.63 3.69
C ARG A 204 0.25 -9.48 3.50
N SER A 205 1.36 -8.88 3.09
CA SER A 205 2.60 -9.59 2.79
C SER A 205 3.20 -10.26 4.02
N LEU A 206 3.08 -9.65 5.19
CA LEU A 206 3.50 -10.23 6.46
C LEU A 206 2.63 -11.44 6.85
N LEU A 207 1.29 -11.30 6.77
CA LEU A 207 0.36 -12.39 7.05
C LEU A 207 0.52 -13.57 6.10
N GLU A 208 0.86 -13.30 4.83
CA GLU A 208 1.10 -14.32 3.81
C GLU A 208 2.51 -14.90 3.86
N GLY A 209 3.51 -14.11 4.25
CA GLY A 209 4.92 -14.49 4.17
C GLY A 209 5.51 -15.07 5.45
N ASP A 210 4.98 -14.67 6.62
CA ASP A 210 5.48 -15.13 7.93
C ASP A 210 4.35 -15.12 8.98
N PRO A 211 3.30 -15.96 8.81
CA PRO A 211 2.12 -15.96 9.66
C PRO A 211 2.43 -16.31 11.12
N HIS A 212 3.42 -17.18 11.37
CA HIS A 212 3.83 -17.58 12.71
C HIS A 212 4.47 -16.42 13.49
N ARG A 213 5.22 -15.54 12.83
CA ARG A 213 5.79 -14.33 13.45
C ARG A 213 4.70 -13.42 14.02
N ILE A 214 3.63 -13.25 13.29
CA ILE A 214 2.51 -12.41 13.73
C ILE A 214 1.77 -13.07 14.89
N LEU A 215 1.57 -14.40 14.81
CA LEU A 215 0.97 -15.19 15.89
C LEU A 215 1.82 -15.14 17.16
N GLU A 216 3.14 -15.37 17.08
CA GLU A 216 4.06 -15.25 18.21
C GLU A 216 4.03 -13.85 18.83
N GLY A 217 4.09 -12.80 18.00
CA GLY A 217 3.99 -11.42 18.47
C GLY A 217 2.67 -11.12 19.19
N MET A 218 1.56 -11.69 18.72
CA MET A 218 0.25 -11.58 19.38
C MET A 218 0.24 -12.32 20.74
N MET A 219 0.82 -13.52 20.83
CA MET A 219 0.88 -14.29 22.07
C MET A 219 1.76 -13.60 23.12
N ILE A 220 2.89 -13.04 22.71
CA ILE A 220 3.77 -12.23 23.58
C ILE A 220 3.01 -11.01 24.13
N ALA A 221 2.29 -10.29 23.29
CA ALA A 221 1.48 -9.15 23.69
C ALA A 221 0.34 -9.58 24.64
N ALA A 222 -0.30 -10.73 24.37
CA ALA A 222 -1.34 -11.30 25.21
C ALA A 222 -0.81 -11.63 26.61
N PHE A 223 0.34 -12.28 26.72
CA PHE A 223 1.02 -12.57 27.99
C PHE A 223 1.31 -11.28 28.76
N ALA A 224 1.89 -10.27 28.11
CA ALA A 224 2.23 -9.00 28.72
C ALA A 224 1.00 -8.27 29.32
N MET A 225 -0.18 -8.43 28.71
CA MET A 225 -1.41 -7.77 29.16
C MET A 225 -2.31 -8.64 30.05
N GLY A 226 -2.06 -9.95 30.08
CA GLY A 226 -2.95 -10.92 30.71
C GLY A 226 -4.21 -11.22 29.90
N ALA A 227 -4.13 -11.13 28.58
CA ALA A 227 -5.21 -11.52 27.67
C ALA A 227 -5.14 -13.04 27.38
N THR A 228 -6.29 -13.70 27.31
CA THR A 228 -6.39 -15.15 27.04
C THR A 228 -6.99 -15.45 25.68
N ASN A 229 -7.56 -14.44 25.00
CA ASN A 229 -8.17 -14.60 23.69
C ASN A 229 -7.74 -13.49 22.73
N GLY A 230 -7.50 -13.89 21.48
CA GLY A 230 -7.10 -13.00 20.39
C GLY A 230 -7.95 -13.16 19.13
N PHE A 231 -8.01 -12.08 18.36
CA PHE A 231 -8.71 -12.06 17.06
C PHE A 231 -7.79 -11.49 15.99
N PHE A 232 -7.63 -12.24 14.91
CA PHE A 232 -7.07 -11.72 13.67
C PHE A 232 -8.23 -11.16 12.83
N TYR A 233 -8.30 -9.84 12.68
CA TYR A 233 -9.28 -9.21 11.80
C TYR A 233 -8.61 -8.94 10.45
N ILE A 234 -9.00 -9.70 9.42
CA ILE A 234 -8.38 -9.70 8.09
C ILE A 234 -9.46 -9.45 7.04
N ARG A 235 -9.15 -8.64 6.04
CA ARG A 235 -10.06 -8.37 4.91
C ARG A 235 -10.40 -9.65 4.15
N ALA A 236 -11.65 -9.77 3.67
CA ALA A 236 -12.09 -10.90 2.84
C ALA A 236 -11.31 -11.00 1.52
N GLU A 237 -10.78 -9.89 1.02
CA GLU A 237 -9.97 -9.79 -0.18
C GLU A 237 -8.56 -10.40 -0.03
N TYR A 238 -8.19 -10.85 1.18
CA TYR A 238 -6.91 -11.50 1.46
C TYR A 238 -7.06 -13.01 1.79
N PRO A 239 -7.60 -13.82 0.85
CA PRO A 239 -7.92 -15.23 1.14
C PRO A 239 -6.70 -16.07 1.50
N LEU A 240 -5.52 -15.77 0.92
CA LEU A 240 -4.27 -16.47 1.24
C LEU A 240 -3.79 -16.14 2.66
N ALA A 241 -3.86 -14.88 3.09
CA ALA A 241 -3.54 -14.47 4.45
C ALA A 241 -4.45 -15.17 5.47
N ILE A 242 -5.77 -15.20 5.20
CA ILE A 242 -6.75 -15.91 6.03
C ILE A 242 -6.42 -17.41 6.14
N LYS A 243 -6.10 -18.07 5.01
CA LYS A 243 -5.71 -19.49 4.97
C LYS A 243 -4.48 -19.73 5.85
N ARG A 244 -3.42 -18.94 5.65
CA ARG A 244 -2.13 -19.12 6.32
C ARG A 244 -2.18 -18.84 7.82
N ILE A 245 -2.90 -17.81 8.25
CA ILE A 245 -3.10 -17.55 9.69
C ILE A 245 -3.91 -18.66 10.35
N LYS A 246 -4.99 -19.15 9.73
CA LYS A 246 -5.74 -20.31 10.26
C LYS A 246 -4.86 -21.55 10.38
N MET A 247 -4.01 -21.80 9.41
CA MET A 247 -3.06 -22.91 9.42
C MET A 247 -2.01 -22.73 10.53
N ALA A 248 -1.42 -21.55 10.68
CA ALA A 248 -0.44 -21.26 11.74
C ALA A 248 -1.04 -21.44 13.14
N ILE A 249 -2.29 -21.00 13.34
CA ILE A 249 -3.04 -21.23 14.58
C ILE A 249 -3.19 -22.73 14.85
N GLN A 250 -3.58 -23.52 13.84
CA GLN A 250 -3.78 -24.95 14.00
C GLN A 250 -2.45 -25.66 14.28
N GLN A 251 -1.39 -25.37 13.53
CA GLN A 251 -0.06 -25.94 13.74
C GLN A 251 0.49 -25.63 15.14
N ALA A 252 0.31 -24.38 15.62
CA ALA A 252 0.71 -24.02 16.97
C ALA A 252 -0.07 -24.76 18.06
N LYS A 253 -1.36 -25.03 17.84
CA LYS A 253 -2.19 -25.86 18.74
C LYS A 253 -1.76 -27.31 18.74
N ASP A 254 -1.47 -27.89 17.59
CA ASP A 254 -1.16 -29.31 17.42
C ASP A 254 0.11 -29.72 18.18
N ILE A 255 1.07 -28.80 18.36
CA ILE A 255 2.30 -29.08 19.09
C ILE A 255 2.36 -28.40 20.48
N GLY A 256 1.26 -27.82 20.96
CA GLY A 256 1.14 -27.23 22.30
C GLY A 256 1.82 -25.87 22.46
N LEU A 257 2.17 -25.17 21.38
CA LEU A 257 2.66 -23.78 21.43
C LEU A 257 1.53 -22.78 21.70
N MET A 258 0.27 -23.18 21.49
CA MET A 258 -0.92 -22.40 21.81
C MET A 258 -2.01 -23.31 22.40
N GLY A 259 -2.81 -22.77 23.30
CA GLY A 259 -3.88 -23.47 24.01
C GLY A 259 -3.77 -23.31 25.51
N GLN A 260 -4.01 -24.40 26.26
CA GLN A 260 -3.97 -24.38 27.70
C GLN A 260 -2.54 -24.61 28.24
N ASN A 261 -2.16 -23.83 29.23
CA ASN A 261 -0.90 -24.00 29.99
C ASN A 261 0.35 -24.12 29.11
N VAL A 262 0.51 -23.18 28.20
CA VAL A 262 1.63 -23.17 27.22
C VAL A 262 2.98 -23.20 27.93
N PHE A 263 3.88 -24.13 27.56
CA PHE A 263 5.19 -24.37 28.20
C PHE A 263 5.10 -24.58 29.71
N ASP A 264 4.01 -25.13 30.24
CA ASP A 264 3.78 -25.30 31.69
C ASP A 264 3.92 -24.02 32.53
N SER A 265 3.72 -22.86 31.91
CA SER A 265 3.88 -21.51 32.48
C SER A 265 2.66 -20.97 33.22
N GLY A 266 1.51 -21.66 33.12
CA GLY A 266 0.21 -21.16 33.56
C GLY A 266 -0.46 -20.21 32.56
N PHE A 267 0.24 -19.79 31.50
CA PHE A 267 -0.34 -18.98 30.43
C PHE A 267 -1.19 -19.84 29.50
N SER A 268 -2.38 -19.36 29.23
CA SER A 268 -3.31 -19.99 28.26
C SER A 268 -3.76 -18.94 27.27
N PHE A 269 -3.77 -19.30 25.97
CA PHE A 269 -4.16 -18.37 24.92
C PHE A 269 -4.81 -19.12 23.75
N ASP A 270 -5.89 -18.56 23.24
CA ASP A 270 -6.54 -19.00 22.01
C ASP A 270 -6.75 -17.81 21.06
N ALA A 271 -6.74 -18.08 19.75
CA ALA A 271 -6.97 -17.10 18.73
C ALA A 271 -7.85 -17.63 17.61
N GLU A 272 -8.62 -16.72 17.01
CA GLU A 272 -9.44 -17.01 15.84
C GLU A 272 -9.38 -15.90 14.80
N VAL A 273 -9.76 -16.22 13.55
CA VAL A 273 -9.80 -15.28 12.44
C VAL A 273 -11.23 -14.75 12.26
N ARG A 274 -11.38 -13.44 12.24
CA ARG A 274 -12.59 -12.72 11.84
C ARG A 274 -12.34 -12.02 10.51
N THR A 275 -13.29 -12.14 9.60
CA THR A 275 -13.15 -11.61 8.25
C THR A 275 -13.93 -10.32 8.10
N GLY A 276 -13.23 -9.25 7.73
CA GLY A 276 -13.82 -7.96 7.41
C GLY A 276 -14.44 -7.95 6.01
N ALA A 277 -15.52 -7.18 5.82
CA ALA A 277 -16.22 -7.07 4.53
C ALA A 277 -15.62 -5.97 3.60
N GLY A 278 -14.39 -5.53 3.82
CA GLY A 278 -13.67 -4.62 2.93
C GLY A 278 -13.88 -3.13 3.17
N ALA A 279 -14.66 -2.72 4.17
CA ALA A 279 -14.85 -1.29 4.47
C ALA A 279 -13.61 -0.69 5.15
N PHE A 280 -12.99 0.31 4.54
CA PHE A 280 -11.79 1.00 5.04
C PHE A 280 -11.95 1.55 6.46
N VAL A 281 -13.16 2.02 6.81
CA VAL A 281 -13.46 2.52 8.15
C VAL A 281 -13.25 1.46 9.24
N CYS A 282 -13.32 0.17 8.92
CA CYS A 282 -13.10 -0.92 9.87
C CYS A 282 -11.63 -1.05 10.30
N GLY A 283 -10.70 -0.34 9.64
CA GLY A 283 -9.33 -0.13 10.15
C GLY A 283 -9.26 0.74 11.41
N GLU A 284 -10.28 1.57 11.68
CA GLU A 284 -10.39 2.32 12.93
C GLU A 284 -10.79 1.37 14.09
N GLU A 285 -10.07 1.44 15.21
CA GLU A 285 -10.13 0.44 16.28
C GLU A 285 -11.53 0.18 16.85
N MET A 286 -12.39 1.22 17.00
CA MET A 286 -13.76 1.02 17.50
C MET A 286 -14.70 0.49 16.43
N ALA A 287 -14.53 0.92 15.17
CA ALA A 287 -15.30 0.38 14.06
C ALA A 287 -14.99 -1.11 13.83
N LEU A 288 -13.73 -1.50 13.98
CA LEU A 288 -13.28 -2.89 13.93
C LEU A 288 -13.90 -3.72 15.06
N ILE A 289 -13.88 -3.23 16.29
CA ILE A 289 -14.49 -3.89 17.45
C ILE A 289 -15.98 -4.12 17.19
N HIS A 290 -16.73 -3.10 16.78
CA HIS A 290 -18.15 -3.24 16.44
C HIS A 290 -18.39 -4.26 15.33
N SER A 291 -17.51 -4.31 14.34
CA SER A 291 -17.61 -5.32 13.26
C SER A 291 -17.43 -6.75 13.80
N ILE A 292 -16.49 -6.99 14.71
CA ILE A 292 -16.33 -8.30 15.37
C ILE A 292 -17.57 -8.65 16.18
N GLU A 293 -18.20 -7.67 16.82
CA GLU A 293 -19.43 -7.84 17.59
C GLU A 293 -20.68 -8.06 16.73
N GLY A 294 -20.54 -8.05 15.39
CA GLY A 294 -21.66 -8.19 14.45
C GLY A 294 -22.51 -6.92 14.32
N GLN A 295 -21.99 -5.78 14.77
CA GLN A 295 -22.62 -4.47 14.63
C GLN A 295 -22.09 -3.75 13.39
N ARG A 296 -22.74 -2.62 13.03
CA ARG A 296 -22.23 -1.75 11.98
C ARG A 296 -20.86 -1.17 12.35
N GLY A 297 -19.86 -1.29 11.47
CA GLY A 297 -18.52 -0.75 11.64
C GLY A 297 -18.50 0.78 11.67
N ASN A 298 -18.79 1.35 12.82
CA ASN A 298 -18.82 2.80 13.06
C ASN A 298 -17.90 3.15 14.22
N PRO A 299 -17.10 4.23 14.13
CA PRO A 299 -16.35 4.73 15.27
C PRO A 299 -17.26 5.27 16.36
N THR A 300 -16.79 5.26 17.61
CA THR A 300 -17.43 5.91 18.76
C THR A 300 -16.55 7.01 19.32
N PRO A 301 -17.15 8.04 19.98
CA PRO A 301 -16.37 9.04 20.70
C PRO A 301 -15.48 8.39 21.77
N LYS A 302 -14.30 8.93 21.96
CA LYS A 302 -13.37 8.56 23.02
C LYS A 302 -13.22 9.73 23.98
N PRO A 303 -13.16 9.56 25.30
CA PRO A 303 -13.25 8.30 26.06
C PRO A 303 -14.67 7.70 26.13
N PRO A 304 -14.84 6.39 26.45
CA PRO A 304 -13.78 5.46 26.88
C PRO A 304 -12.92 4.95 25.71
N TYR A 305 -11.66 4.65 25.99
CA TYR A 305 -10.74 4.00 25.04
C TYR A 305 -10.94 2.48 25.08
N PRO A 306 -10.60 1.73 24.02
CA PRO A 306 -10.70 0.26 23.99
C PRO A 306 -9.96 -0.43 25.15
N ALA A 307 -8.88 0.15 25.62
CA ALA A 307 -8.13 -0.35 26.78
C ALA A 307 -8.95 -0.35 28.10
N VAL A 308 -10.07 0.37 28.13
CA VAL A 308 -10.99 0.41 29.26
C VAL A 308 -12.28 -0.33 28.94
N GLN A 309 -12.85 -0.08 27.77
CA GLN A 309 -14.11 -0.63 27.30
C GLN A 309 -14.02 -0.89 25.77
N GLY A 310 -13.53 -2.05 25.41
CA GLY A 310 -13.38 -2.52 24.04
C GLY A 310 -14.36 -3.65 23.70
N LEU A 311 -13.85 -4.74 23.15
CA LEU A 311 -14.63 -5.87 22.67
C LEU A 311 -15.50 -6.45 23.78
N TRP A 312 -16.80 -6.52 23.54
CA TRP A 312 -17.84 -6.94 24.50
C TRP A 312 -17.75 -6.23 25.86
N GLY A 313 -17.32 -4.95 25.81
CA GLY A 313 -17.19 -4.12 27.01
C GLY A 313 -15.97 -4.44 27.88
N LYS A 314 -15.04 -5.29 27.44
CA LYS A 314 -13.85 -5.71 28.15
C LYS A 314 -12.60 -4.94 27.70
N PRO A 315 -11.56 -4.82 28.56
CA PRO A 315 -10.30 -4.21 28.16
C PRO A 315 -9.70 -4.90 26.94
N THR A 316 -9.39 -4.12 25.89
CA THR A 316 -8.94 -4.64 24.59
C THR A 316 -7.80 -3.80 24.04
N VAL A 317 -6.77 -4.46 23.51
CA VAL A 317 -5.75 -3.81 22.68
C VAL A 317 -5.98 -4.18 21.22
N VAL A 318 -5.90 -3.18 20.35
CA VAL A 318 -5.83 -3.35 18.89
C VAL A 318 -4.44 -2.96 18.45
N ASN A 319 -3.69 -3.90 17.87
CA ASN A 319 -2.38 -3.68 17.25
C ASN A 319 -2.42 -4.03 15.76
N ASN A 320 -1.72 -3.23 14.95
CA ASN A 320 -1.53 -3.53 13.54
C ASN A 320 -0.60 -4.74 13.33
N VAL A 321 -0.69 -5.41 12.19
CA VAL A 321 0.10 -6.60 11.82
C VAL A 321 1.60 -6.34 11.91
N GLU A 322 2.12 -5.30 11.25
CA GLU A 322 3.55 -4.97 11.26
C GLU A 322 4.05 -4.64 12.68
N THR A 323 3.21 -4.02 13.51
CA THR A 323 3.55 -3.78 14.92
C THR A 323 3.84 -5.09 15.65
N LEU A 324 2.96 -6.09 15.51
CA LEU A 324 3.14 -7.41 16.12
C LEU A 324 4.32 -8.18 15.51
N GLY A 325 4.57 -8.04 14.21
CA GLY A 325 5.69 -8.65 13.50
C GLY A 325 7.07 -8.23 13.99
N ASN A 326 7.17 -7.08 14.67
CA ASN A 326 8.43 -6.60 15.27
C ASN A 326 8.69 -7.16 16.68
N VAL A 327 7.66 -7.61 17.39
CA VAL A 327 7.72 -7.91 18.84
C VAL A 327 8.69 -9.05 19.15
N SER A 328 8.58 -10.19 18.48
CA SER A 328 9.44 -11.35 18.73
C SER A 328 10.91 -11.04 18.48
N THR A 329 11.21 -10.30 17.41
CA THR A 329 12.60 -9.90 17.08
C THR A 329 13.17 -8.93 18.12
N ILE A 330 12.37 -8.01 18.64
CA ILE A 330 12.80 -7.08 19.71
C ILE A 330 13.20 -7.87 20.97
N LEU A 331 12.40 -8.86 21.37
CA LEU A 331 12.69 -9.67 22.56
C LEU A 331 13.88 -10.60 22.37
N ARG A 332 14.09 -11.11 21.15
CA ARG A 332 15.20 -11.98 20.80
C ARG A 332 16.52 -11.21 20.68
N LYS A 333 16.54 -10.10 19.93
CA LYS A 333 17.74 -9.30 19.66
C LYS A 333 18.01 -8.20 20.70
N GLY A 334 17.02 -7.86 21.52
CA GLY A 334 17.07 -6.86 22.58
C GLY A 334 16.55 -5.49 22.19
N ALA A 335 16.00 -4.77 23.18
CA ALA A 335 15.43 -3.43 22.99
C ALA A 335 16.44 -2.43 22.44
N GLY A 336 17.67 -2.42 22.97
CA GLY A 336 18.73 -1.51 22.55
C GLY A 336 19.12 -1.69 21.07
N TRP A 337 19.12 -2.93 20.57
CA TRP A 337 19.36 -3.21 19.17
C TRP A 337 18.30 -2.56 18.27
N PHE A 338 17.02 -2.71 18.60
CA PHE A 338 15.94 -2.08 17.83
C PHE A 338 15.96 -0.56 17.94
N ALA A 339 16.23 -0.03 19.14
CA ALA A 339 16.31 1.40 19.41
C ALA A 339 17.55 2.07 18.77
N SER A 340 18.58 1.30 18.36
CA SER A 340 19.74 1.84 17.64
C SER A 340 19.40 2.26 16.20
N MET A 341 18.29 1.78 15.64
CA MET A 341 17.78 2.15 14.33
C MET A 341 16.74 3.26 14.47
N GLY A 342 16.64 4.11 13.45
CA GLY A 342 15.64 5.17 13.40
C GLY A 342 16.09 6.51 13.95
N THR A 343 15.12 7.41 14.18
CA THR A 343 15.35 8.75 14.74
C THR A 343 15.21 8.75 16.27
N GLU A 344 15.45 9.88 16.91
CA GLU A 344 15.31 10.01 18.37
C GLU A 344 13.92 9.60 18.88
N LYS A 345 12.85 10.00 18.16
CA LYS A 345 11.44 9.77 18.55
C LYS A 345 10.75 8.64 17.81
N SER A 346 11.31 8.19 16.70
CA SER A 346 10.75 7.13 15.86
C SER A 346 11.79 6.05 15.65
N LYS A 347 11.74 5.00 16.50
CA LYS A 347 12.73 3.91 16.54
C LYS A 347 12.37 2.75 15.62
N GLY A 348 13.40 1.97 15.26
CA GLY A 348 13.30 0.76 14.46
C GLY A 348 13.14 1.02 12.97
N THR A 349 12.57 0.04 12.29
CA THR A 349 12.28 0.07 10.85
C THR A 349 10.80 0.29 10.56
N LYS A 350 10.49 0.57 9.30
CA LYS A 350 9.12 0.62 8.77
C LYS A 350 9.08 0.00 7.38
N VAL A 351 8.07 -0.81 7.14
CA VAL A 351 7.77 -1.34 5.79
C VAL A 351 6.97 -0.31 5.00
N PHE A 352 7.41 -0.06 3.78
CA PHE A 352 6.74 0.83 2.83
C PHE A 352 6.37 0.08 1.56
N ALA A 353 5.18 0.39 1.03
CA ALA A 353 4.78 0.02 -0.33
C ALA A 353 5.14 1.18 -1.27
N LEU A 354 6.22 1.00 -2.03
CA LEU A 354 6.74 1.98 -2.97
C LEU A 354 6.12 1.74 -4.34
N THR A 355 5.38 2.73 -4.85
CA THR A 355 4.57 2.62 -6.07
C THR A 355 4.57 3.92 -6.87
N GLY A 356 3.90 3.93 -8.02
CA GLY A 356 3.76 5.10 -8.90
C GLY A 356 4.79 5.13 -10.02
N ASP A 357 5.25 6.33 -10.41
CA ASP A 357 6.12 6.56 -11.58
C ASP A 357 7.61 6.36 -11.24
N ILE A 358 7.96 5.24 -10.64
CA ILE A 358 9.29 4.88 -10.14
C ILE A 358 9.79 3.58 -10.78
N LYS A 359 11.11 3.41 -10.95
CA LYS A 359 11.68 2.24 -11.64
C LYS A 359 11.48 0.93 -10.91
N ASN A 360 11.66 0.93 -9.58
CA ASN A 360 11.55 -0.29 -8.77
C ASN A 360 10.37 -0.15 -7.80
N THR A 361 9.21 -0.66 -8.19
CA THR A 361 8.05 -0.75 -7.30
C THR A 361 8.15 -1.96 -6.40
N GLY A 362 7.59 -1.88 -5.19
CA GLY A 362 7.52 -3.04 -4.31
C GLY A 362 7.51 -2.72 -2.82
N LEU A 363 7.74 -3.76 -2.00
CA LEU A 363 7.90 -3.60 -0.57
C LEU A 363 9.35 -3.32 -0.20
N VAL A 364 9.56 -2.26 0.56
CA VAL A 364 10.86 -1.88 1.09
C VAL A 364 10.78 -1.72 2.61
N GLU A 365 11.76 -2.24 3.34
CA GLU A 365 11.87 -2.03 4.78
C GLU A 365 13.15 -1.27 5.08
N VAL A 366 13.00 -0.06 5.60
CA VAL A 366 14.12 0.84 5.90
C VAL A 366 14.03 1.37 7.34
N PRO A 367 15.16 1.81 7.93
CA PRO A 367 15.13 2.51 9.20
C PRO A 367 14.24 3.75 9.15
N MET A 368 13.50 3.99 10.22
CA MET A 368 12.79 5.24 10.39
C MET A 368 13.76 6.42 10.29
N GLY A 369 13.40 7.46 9.53
CA GLY A 369 14.27 8.60 9.28
C GLY A 369 15.12 8.50 8.01
N THR A 370 15.08 7.39 7.26
CA THR A 370 15.57 7.35 5.87
C THR A 370 14.91 8.48 5.09
N SER A 371 15.68 9.25 4.33
CA SER A 371 15.14 10.39 3.59
C SER A 371 14.27 9.93 2.41
N LEU A 372 13.33 10.78 1.98
CA LEU A 372 12.55 10.53 0.77
C LEU A 372 13.45 10.37 -0.46
N ARG A 373 14.56 11.11 -0.52
CA ARG A 373 15.55 11.01 -1.60
C ARG A 373 16.14 9.61 -1.67
N GLU A 374 16.66 9.10 -0.56
CA GLU A 374 17.23 7.75 -0.49
C GLU A 374 16.17 6.69 -0.84
N MET A 375 14.95 6.84 -0.32
CA MET A 375 13.87 5.89 -0.59
C MET A 375 13.48 5.87 -2.07
N ILE A 376 13.34 7.03 -2.72
CA ILE A 376 12.88 7.15 -4.11
C ILE A 376 14.01 6.87 -5.09
N PHE A 377 15.19 7.44 -4.90
CA PHE A 377 16.24 7.39 -5.92
C PHE A 377 17.22 6.25 -5.70
N ASP A 378 17.59 5.94 -4.44
CA ASP A 378 18.58 4.90 -4.17
C ASP A 378 17.94 3.52 -4.09
N VAL A 379 16.83 3.37 -3.34
CA VAL A 379 16.13 2.08 -3.23
C VAL A 379 15.20 1.88 -4.43
N GLY A 380 14.39 2.88 -4.76
CA GLY A 380 13.42 2.86 -5.85
C GLY A 380 14.04 3.03 -7.24
N GLY A 381 15.34 3.33 -7.35
CA GLY A 381 16.05 3.48 -8.63
C GLY A 381 15.70 4.75 -9.41
N GLY A 382 14.97 5.69 -8.82
CA GLY A 382 14.55 6.94 -9.44
C GLY A 382 13.34 6.81 -10.36
N MET A 383 13.08 7.88 -11.11
CA MET A 383 11.89 7.97 -11.98
C MET A 383 11.95 6.99 -13.15
N ILE A 384 10.79 6.50 -13.58
CA ILE A 384 10.69 5.67 -14.79
C ILE A 384 11.00 6.51 -16.04
N GLY A 385 11.75 5.94 -17.00
CA GLY A 385 12.16 6.66 -18.22
C GLY A 385 12.98 7.92 -17.92
N ASP A 386 12.76 8.98 -18.72
CA ASP A 386 13.44 10.28 -18.60
C ASP A 386 12.57 11.32 -17.85
N HIS A 387 11.54 10.85 -17.13
CA HIS A 387 10.62 11.72 -16.42
C HIS A 387 11.25 12.37 -15.20
N LYS A 388 10.75 13.57 -14.86
CA LYS A 388 11.16 14.31 -13.67
C LYS A 388 10.23 14.03 -12.50
N PHE A 389 10.80 13.98 -11.31
CA PHE A 389 10.02 13.92 -10.08
C PHE A 389 9.20 15.20 -9.90
N LYS A 390 7.92 15.06 -9.60
CA LYS A 390 7.01 16.17 -9.27
C LYS A 390 6.61 16.17 -7.81
N ALA A 391 6.07 15.05 -7.35
CA ALA A 391 5.55 14.91 -6.00
C ALA A 391 5.57 13.46 -5.51
N VAL A 392 5.41 13.29 -4.20
CA VAL A 392 5.16 12.00 -3.57
C VAL A 392 3.98 12.12 -2.61
N GLN A 393 3.01 11.22 -2.74
CA GLN A 393 1.93 11.06 -1.77
C GLN A 393 2.36 10.06 -0.70
N LEU A 394 2.20 10.43 0.56
CA LEU A 394 2.56 9.63 1.73
C LEU A 394 1.34 9.40 2.62
N GLY A 395 1.22 8.19 3.17
CA GLY A 395 0.18 7.88 4.15
C GLY A 395 -1.18 7.53 3.57
N GLY A 396 -1.20 7.04 2.33
CA GLY A 396 -2.43 6.61 1.66
C GLY A 396 -3.34 7.77 1.23
N PRO A 397 -4.63 7.49 0.96
CA PRO A 397 -5.58 8.47 0.42
C PRO A 397 -5.89 9.63 1.35
N SER A 398 -5.67 9.49 2.63
CA SER A 398 -5.86 10.54 3.63
C SER A 398 -4.55 11.17 4.12
N GLY A 399 -3.45 10.84 3.45
CA GLY A 399 -2.12 11.41 3.73
C GLY A 399 -1.90 12.77 3.09
N GLY A 400 -0.63 13.11 2.79
CA GLY A 400 -0.30 14.39 2.19
C GLY A 400 0.74 14.27 1.09
N CYS A 401 0.74 15.26 0.20
CA CYS A 401 1.68 15.39 -0.90
C CYS A 401 2.90 16.21 -0.48
N LEU A 402 4.11 15.79 -0.89
CA LEU A 402 5.35 16.54 -0.73
C LEU A 402 6.06 16.71 -2.09
N THR A 403 6.80 17.81 -2.24
CA THR A 403 7.47 18.23 -3.49
C THR A 403 8.96 17.92 -3.50
N VAL A 404 9.64 18.30 -4.58
CA VAL A 404 11.10 18.19 -4.73
C VAL A 404 11.88 18.87 -3.59
N ASP A 405 11.38 19.97 -3.04
CA ASP A 405 12.02 20.69 -1.93
C ASP A 405 12.02 19.91 -0.61
N HIS A 406 11.26 18.83 -0.57
CA HIS A 406 11.10 17.98 0.62
C HIS A 406 11.81 16.62 0.50
N LEU A 407 12.57 16.39 -0.57
CA LEU A 407 13.24 15.09 -0.80
C LEU A 407 14.20 14.70 0.33
N ASP A 408 14.82 15.66 1.00
CA ASP A 408 15.73 15.41 2.12
C ASP A 408 15.02 15.33 3.48
N THR A 409 13.68 15.23 3.47
CA THR A 409 12.89 15.02 4.70
C THR A 409 13.09 13.60 5.22
N PRO A 410 13.50 13.46 6.50
CA PRO A 410 13.48 12.17 7.18
C PRO A 410 12.05 11.62 7.25
N VAL A 411 11.85 10.38 6.83
CA VAL A 411 10.54 9.71 6.86
C VAL A 411 10.30 9.16 8.26
N ASP A 412 9.74 10.00 9.12
CA ASP A 412 9.28 9.67 10.47
C ASP A 412 7.99 10.41 10.82
N TYR A 413 7.36 10.06 11.96
CA TYR A 413 6.05 10.61 12.33
C TYR A 413 6.08 12.12 12.52
N GLU A 414 7.12 12.67 13.12
CA GLU A 414 7.23 14.07 13.49
C GLU A 414 7.54 14.93 12.27
N ASN A 415 8.54 14.53 11.47
CA ASN A 415 8.99 15.30 10.31
C ASN A 415 7.93 15.36 9.21
N LEU A 416 7.24 14.25 8.94
CA LEU A 416 6.15 14.24 7.95
C LEU A 416 4.98 15.12 8.41
N LYS A 417 4.57 15.01 9.68
CA LYS A 417 3.48 15.81 10.24
C LYS A 417 3.78 17.31 10.18
N ALA A 418 5.01 17.72 10.46
CA ALA A 418 5.43 19.14 10.38
C ALA A 418 5.31 19.72 8.96
N ARG A 419 5.31 18.88 7.92
CA ARG A 419 5.17 19.28 6.51
C ARG A 419 3.77 19.08 5.93
N GLY A 420 2.80 18.69 6.77
CA GLY A 420 1.41 18.45 6.35
C GLY A 420 1.18 17.11 5.64
N ALA A 421 2.13 16.18 5.78
CA ALA A 421 1.98 14.79 5.39
C ALA A 421 1.85 13.88 6.61
N MET A 422 1.66 12.59 6.39
CA MET A 422 1.63 11.61 7.47
C MET A 422 2.27 10.29 7.04
N MET A 423 2.70 9.49 8.01
CA MET A 423 3.27 8.17 7.75
C MET A 423 2.22 7.21 7.16
N GLY A 424 1.01 7.24 7.70
CA GLY A 424 -0.01 6.27 7.36
C GLY A 424 0.44 4.83 7.61
N SER A 425 -0.15 3.89 6.90
CA SER A 425 0.27 2.49 6.94
C SER A 425 1.62 2.24 6.26
N GLY A 426 2.10 3.18 5.42
CA GLY A 426 3.38 3.10 4.71
C GLY A 426 3.25 3.13 3.19
N GLY A 427 2.10 3.54 2.66
CA GLY A 427 1.94 3.77 1.22
C GLY A 427 2.76 4.99 0.76
N VAL A 428 3.54 4.81 -0.31
CA VAL A 428 4.38 5.84 -0.94
C VAL A 428 4.12 5.80 -2.44
N ILE A 429 3.47 6.85 -2.96
CA ILE A 429 3.11 6.94 -4.39
C ILE A 429 3.90 8.07 -5.02
N VAL A 430 4.87 7.72 -5.85
CA VAL A 430 5.74 8.67 -6.56
C VAL A 430 5.07 9.13 -7.85
N MET A 431 5.12 10.43 -8.13
CA MET A 431 4.44 11.07 -9.26
C MET A 431 5.41 11.90 -10.08
N ASN A 432 5.33 11.77 -11.41
CA ASN A 432 6.10 12.53 -12.38
C ASN A 432 5.41 13.86 -12.77
N GLU A 433 6.08 14.64 -13.61
CA GLU A 433 5.61 15.95 -14.11
C GLU A 433 4.32 15.89 -14.92
N GLU A 434 3.92 14.73 -15.41
CA GLU A 434 2.69 14.57 -16.22
C GLU A 434 1.42 14.46 -15.38
N LYS A 435 1.53 14.34 -14.04
CA LYS A 435 0.36 14.27 -13.16
C LYS A 435 -0.23 15.66 -12.88
N CYS A 436 -1.53 15.80 -13.01
CA CYS A 436 -2.27 16.97 -12.56
C CYS A 436 -2.58 16.85 -11.06
N MET A 437 -2.09 17.77 -10.25
CA MET A 437 -2.25 17.69 -8.80
C MET A 437 -3.68 17.96 -8.34
N VAL A 438 -4.45 18.72 -9.10
CA VAL A 438 -5.89 18.93 -8.85
C VAL A 438 -6.67 17.63 -9.07
N ASN A 439 -6.35 16.88 -10.14
CA ASN A 439 -6.97 15.59 -10.42
C ASN A 439 -6.53 14.51 -9.41
N VAL A 440 -5.29 14.55 -8.95
CA VAL A 440 -4.79 13.66 -7.88
C VAL A 440 -5.55 13.93 -6.58
N ALA A 441 -5.73 15.19 -6.20
CA ALA A 441 -6.52 15.57 -5.02
C ALA A 441 -7.99 15.11 -5.14
N LYS A 442 -8.59 15.26 -6.33
CA LYS A 442 -9.94 14.77 -6.61
C LYS A 442 -10.04 13.25 -6.43
N PHE A 443 -9.10 12.49 -6.98
CA PHE A 443 -9.08 11.03 -6.86
C PHE A 443 -9.05 10.55 -5.40
N PHE A 444 -8.20 11.14 -4.55
CA PHE A 444 -8.13 10.77 -3.14
C PHE A 444 -9.38 11.24 -2.36
N MET A 445 -9.95 12.38 -2.72
CA MET A 445 -11.19 12.86 -2.10
C MET A 445 -12.37 11.94 -2.43
N ASP A 446 -12.49 11.48 -3.66
CA ASP A 446 -13.51 10.54 -4.12
C ASP A 446 -13.45 9.24 -3.32
N PHE A 447 -12.27 8.64 -3.20
CA PHE A 447 -12.05 7.48 -2.33
C PHE A 447 -12.52 7.74 -0.88
N CYS A 448 -12.17 8.89 -0.30
CA CYS A 448 -12.57 9.22 1.07
C CYS A 448 -14.09 9.42 1.23
N VAL A 449 -14.77 9.91 0.18
CA VAL A 449 -16.23 10.03 0.14
C VAL A 449 -16.89 8.65 0.13
N GLU A 450 -16.41 7.74 -0.75
CA GLU A 450 -16.93 6.37 -0.87
C GLU A 450 -16.74 5.58 0.43
N GLU A 451 -15.61 5.74 1.10
CA GLU A 451 -15.24 5.00 2.33
C GLU A 451 -15.78 5.66 3.61
N SER A 452 -16.48 6.76 3.52
CA SER A 452 -17.10 7.41 4.68
C SER A 452 -18.21 6.55 5.27
N CYS A 453 -18.13 6.19 6.56
CA CYS A 453 -19.19 5.44 7.24
C CYS A 453 -20.51 6.22 7.39
N GLY A 454 -20.51 7.51 7.07
CA GLY A 454 -21.67 8.40 7.11
C GLY A 454 -22.15 8.83 8.50
N LYS A 455 -21.45 8.47 9.58
CA LYS A 455 -21.91 8.73 10.95
C LYS A 455 -21.89 10.22 11.33
N CYS A 456 -20.79 10.92 11.11
CA CYS A 456 -20.68 12.33 11.48
C CYS A 456 -20.88 13.26 10.28
N SER A 457 -21.62 14.35 10.47
CA SER A 457 -21.98 15.31 9.41
C SER A 457 -20.76 15.97 8.76
N PRO A 458 -19.69 16.39 9.48
CA PRO A 458 -18.53 17.00 8.84
C PRO A 458 -17.89 16.10 7.78
N CYS A 459 -17.70 14.81 8.05
CA CYS A 459 -17.19 13.84 7.10
C CYS A 459 -18.21 13.56 5.98
N ARG A 460 -19.44 13.13 6.34
CA ARG A 460 -20.46 12.70 5.36
C ARG A 460 -20.83 13.77 4.34
N ILE A 461 -21.04 15.02 4.80
CA ILE A 461 -21.49 16.13 3.95
C ILE A 461 -20.28 16.90 3.43
N GLY A 462 -19.33 17.23 4.30
CA GLY A 462 -18.23 18.11 3.95
C GLY A 462 -17.28 17.51 2.92
N LEU A 463 -16.94 16.20 2.99
CA LEU A 463 -16.10 15.57 1.97
C LEU A 463 -16.80 15.58 0.60
N LYS A 464 -18.11 15.33 0.57
CA LYS A 464 -18.87 15.39 -0.66
C LYS A 464 -18.87 16.79 -1.28
N GLN A 465 -19.04 17.84 -0.45
CA GLN A 465 -18.93 19.23 -0.91
C GLN A 465 -17.53 19.55 -1.47
N MET A 466 -16.46 19.07 -0.81
CA MET A 466 -15.10 19.25 -1.33
C MET A 466 -14.93 18.53 -2.68
N LEU A 467 -15.45 17.31 -2.83
CA LEU A 467 -15.41 16.57 -4.08
C LEU A 467 -16.14 17.32 -5.20
N GLU A 468 -17.35 17.81 -4.95
CA GLU A 468 -18.14 18.61 -5.91
C GLU A 468 -17.39 19.87 -6.38
N ILE A 469 -16.64 20.53 -5.47
CA ILE A 469 -15.77 21.66 -5.84
C ILE A 469 -14.64 21.20 -6.76
N LEU A 470 -13.94 20.12 -6.41
CA LEU A 470 -12.85 19.57 -7.23
C LEU A 470 -13.33 19.09 -8.61
N GLU A 471 -14.51 18.49 -8.67
CA GLU A 471 -15.15 18.10 -9.94
C GLU A 471 -15.40 19.31 -10.82
N ARG A 472 -16.04 20.37 -10.30
CA ARG A 472 -16.27 21.57 -11.12
C ARG A 472 -14.97 22.27 -11.54
N ILE A 473 -13.93 22.28 -10.72
CA ILE A 473 -12.61 22.81 -11.09
C ILE A 473 -12.02 22.00 -12.25
N THR A 474 -12.03 20.66 -12.16
CA THR A 474 -11.43 19.78 -13.17
C THR A 474 -12.24 19.68 -14.46
N THR A 475 -13.52 20.10 -14.46
CA THR A 475 -14.39 20.12 -15.63
C THR A 475 -14.59 21.52 -16.22
N GLY A 476 -13.91 22.56 -15.70
CA GLY A 476 -13.94 23.92 -16.25
C GLY A 476 -15.12 24.76 -15.78
N TYR A 477 -15.73 24.40 -14.66
CA TYR A 477 -16.77 25.19 -13.98
C TYR A 477 -16.28 25.75 -12.65
N GLY A 478 -14.95 25.76 -12.43
CA GLY A 478 -14.33 26.36 -11.26
C GLY A 478 -14.66 27.84 -11.13
N ARG A 479 -14.77 28.35 -9.92
CA ARG A 479 -15.18 29.71 -9.60
C ARG A 479 -14.11 30.38 -8.73
N GLU A 480 -13.97 31.69 -8.85
CA GLU A 480 -13.22 32.48 -7.89
C GLU A 480 -13.73 32.20 -6.47
N GLY A 481 -12.82 31.96 -5.53
CA GLY A 481 -13.14 31.61 -4.15
C GLY A 481 -13.21 30.10 -3.87
N ASP A 482 -13.19 29.22 -4.89
CA ASP A 482 -13.23 27.76 -4.69
C ASP A 482 -12.04 27.24 -3.91
N ILE A 483 -10.86 27.81 -4.09
CA ILE A 483 -9.64 27.43 -3.37
C ILE A 483 -9.79 27.74 -1.88
N GLU A 484 -10.25 28.93 -1.55
CA GLU A 484 -10.48 29.39 -0.18
C GLU A 484 -11.59 28.58 0.50
N GLU A 485 -12.62 28.21 -0.24
CA GLU A 485 -13.71 27.37 0.25
C GLU A 485 -13.22 25.94 0.52
N LEU A 486 -12.40 25.34 -0.35
CA LEU A 486 -11.75 24.04 -0.09
C LEU A 486 -10.89 24.08 1.17
N GLN A 487 -10.12 25.14 1.38
CA GLN A 487 -9.32 25.32 2.59
C GLN A 487 -10.19 25.43 3.84
N ARG A 488 -11.23 26.26 3.81
CA ARG A 488 -12.16 26.46 4.92
C ARG A 488 -12.90 25.16 5.29
N LEU A 489 -13.42 24.45 4.30
CA LEU A 489 -14.09 23.17 4.49
C LEU A 489 -13.12 22.14 5.04
N GLY A 490 -11.93 22.00 4.45
CA GLY A 490 -10.92 21.04 4.86
C GLY A 490 -10.49 21.22 6.32
N GLU A 491 -10.23 22.46 6.76
CA GLU A 491 -9.91 22.75 8.16
C GLU A 491 -11.08 22.42 9.11
N SER A 492 -12.30 22.73 8.70
CA SER A 492 -13.49 22.45 9.51
C SER A 492 -13.73 20.96 9.67
N ILE A 493 -13.63 20.20 8.56
CA ILE A 493 -13.80 18.74 8.56
C ILE A 493 -12.73 18.07 9.43
N SER A 494 -11.47 18.49 9.30
CA SER A 494 -10.36 17.95 10.09
C SER A 494 -10.56 18.16 11.61
N LYS A 495 -11.10 19.29 12.03
CA LYS A 495 -11.32 19.62 13.44
C LYS A 495 -12.57 18.98 14.04
N LEU A 496 -13.62 18.78 13.24
CA LEU A 496 -14.95 18.40 13.71
C LEU A 496 -15.32 16.94 13.46
N SER A 497 -14.54 16.20 12.67
CA SER A 497 -14.81 14.79 12.40
C SER A 497 -14.49 13.89 13.58
N LEU A 498 -15.28 12.82 13.71
CA LEU A 498 -15.26 11.92 14.87
C LEU A 498 -14.02 11.01 14.91
N CYS A 499 -13.52 10.57 13.75
CA CYS A 499 -12.42 9.60 13.66
C CYS A 499 -11.33 10.06 12.69
N GLY A 500 -10.22 9.31 12.68
CA GLY A 500 -9.04 9.59 11.86
C GLY A 500 -9.35 9.75 10.38
N LEU A 501 -10.26 8.96 9.78
CA LEU A 501 -10.62 9.08 8.38
C LEU A 501 -11.07 10.51 8.05
N GLY A 502 -12.12 11.02 8.69
CA GLY A 502 -12.60 12.37 8.41
C GLY A 502 -11.63 13.46 8.85
N GLN A 503 -10.83 13.23 9.90
CA GLN A 503 -9.83 14.21 10.36
C GLN A 503 -8.68 14.39 9.36
N THR A 504 -8.35 13.37 8.58
CA THR A 504 -7.20 13.38 7.67
C THR A 504 -7.58 13.41 6.18
N ALA A 505 -8.80 13.02 5.81
CA ALA A 505 -9.29 13.02 4.43
C ALA A 505 -9.05 14.34 3.64
N PRO A 506 -9.11 15.55 4.25
CA PRO A 506 -8.79 16.79 3.56
C PRO A 506 -7.31 17.02 3.24
N ASN A 507 -6.38 16.26 3.86
CA ASN A 507 -4.93 16.52 3.73
C ASN A 507 -4.41 16.52 2.29
N PRO A 508 -4.81 15.59 1.38
CA PRO A 508 -4.35 15.64 0.00
C PRO A 508 -4.73 16.94 -0.71
N VAL A 509 -5.95 17.43 -0.48
CA VAL A 509 -6.43 18.72 -1.04
C VAL A 509 -5.66 19.88 -0.45
N LEU A 510 -5.53 19.93 0.88
CA LEU A 510 -4.83 21.03 1.57
C LEU A 510 -3.34 21.08 1.23
N SER A 511 -2.69 19.92 1.08
CA SER A 511 -1.27 19.86 0.70
C SER A 511 -1.05 20.19 -0.77
N THR A 512 -1.92 19.75 -1.68
CA THR A 512 -1.82 20.11 -3.10
C THR A 512 -2.13 21.59 -3.34
N ILE A 513 -3.09 22.19 -2.64
CA ILE A 513 -3.28 23.66 -2.67
C ILE A 513 -2.04 24.38 -2.15
N ARG A 514 -1.42 23.90 -1.08
CA ARG A 514 -0.21 24.53 -0.50
C ARG A 514 0.95 24.58 -1.47
N TYR A 515 1.21 23.49 -2.21
CA TYR A 515 2.41 23.32 -3.01
C TYR A 515 2.21 23.50 -4.52
N PHE A 516 0.96 23.46 -5.01
CA PHE A 516 0.59 23.52 -6.43
C PHE A 516 -0.61 24.42 -6.66
N ARG A 517 -0.69 25.53 -5.91
CA ARG A 517 -1.79 26.49 -6.02
C ARG A 517 -1.96 27.06 -7.44
N ASP A 518 -0.86 27.23 -8.14
CA ASP A 518 -0.80 27.67 -9.53
C ASP A 518 -1.58 26.73 -10.48
N GLU A 519 -1.54 25.43 -10.25
CA GLU A 519 -2.35 24.48 -11.03
C GLU A 519 -3.85 24.70 -10.80
N TYR A 520 -4.27 24.94 -9.54
CA TYR A 520 -5.67 25.25 -9.23
C TYR A 520 -6.12 26.56 -9.89
N GLU A 521 -5.30 27.59 -9.81
CA GLU A 521 -5.60 28.90 -10.42
C GLU A 521 -5.70 28.80 -11.95
N ALA A 522 -4.80 28.07 -12.60
CA ALA A 522 -4.87 27.81 -14.04
C ALA A 522 -6.14 27.04 -14.45
N HIS A 523 -6.59 26.07 -13.65
CA HIS A 523 -7.84 25.36 -13.90
C HIS A 523 -9.07 26.29 -13.78
N ILE A 524 -9.05 27.20 -12.82
CA ILE A 524 -10.19 28.10 -12.53
C ILE A 524 -10.21 29.30 -13.48
N ARG A 525 -9.07 30.00 -13.66
CA ARG A 525 -9.00 31.27 -14.39
C ARG A 525 -8.75 31.08 -15.88
N ASP A 526 -7.82 30.19 -16.22
CA ASP A 526 -7.37 30.00 -17.59
C ASP A 526 -8.10 28.83 -18.27
N HIS A 527 -9.00 28.14 -17.56
CA HIS A 527 -9.66 26.90 -17.98
C HIS A 527 -8.69 25.93 -18.63
N SER A 528 -7.49 25.77 -18.04
CA SER A 528 -6.37 25.06 -18.63
C SER A 528 -5.74 24.05 -17.67
N CYS A 529 -5.53 22.82 -18.16
CA CYS A 529 -4.73 21.80 -17.49
C CYS A 529 -3.39 21.65 -18.22
N SER A 530 -2.30 22.12 -17.62
CA SER A 530 -0.95 22.07 -18.22
C SER A 530 -0.50 20.65 -18.57
N THR A 531 -0.90 19.68 -17.75
CA THR A 531 -0.57 18.25 -17.95
C THR A 531 -1.55 17.53 -18.89
N LYS A 532 -2.64 18.19 -19.30
CA LYS A 532 -3.67 17.66 -20.23
C LYS A 532 -4.38 16.40 -19.72
N VAL A 533 -4.35 16.17 -18.41
CA VAL A 533 -5.05 15.06 -17.74
C VAL A 533 -6.54 15.36 -17.60
N CYS A 534 -6.90 16.60 -17.28
CA CYS A 534 -8.29 17.04 -17.19
C CYS A 534 -8.84 17.29 -18.60
N THR A 535 -9.59 16.32 -19.12
CA THR A 535 -10.03 16.30 -20.53
C THR A 535 -10.89 17.48 -20.92
N ASP A 536 -11.68 18.04 -19.98
CA ASP A 536 -12.49 19.24 -20.22
C ASP A 536 -11.67 20.52 -20.37
N LEU A 537 -10.46 20.52 -19.81
CA LEU A 537 -9.51 21.64 -19.81
C LEU A 537 -8.38 21.45 -20.82
N MET A 538 -8.64 20.70 -21.87
CA MET A 538 -7.74 20.53 -23.02
C MET A 538 -8.57 20.29 -24.28
N HIS A 539 -7.96 20.45 -25.44
CA HIS A 539 -8.57 20.11 -26.72
C HIS A 539 -7.57 19.45 -27.68
N PHE A 540 -8.08 18.76 -28.68
CA PHE A 540 -7.26 18.24 -29.78
C PHE A 540 -7.26 19.24 -30.93
N ASN A 541 -6.09 19.50 -31.49
CA ASN A 541 -5.92 20.32 -32.69
C ASN A 541 -5.19 19.52 -33.77
N ILE A 542 -5.64 19.67 -35.03
CA ILE A 542 -4.95 19.07 -36.19
C ILE A 542 -4.07 20.15 -36.80
N ASP A 543 -2.77 19.92 -36.76
CA ASP A 543 -1.77 20.74 -37.45
C ASP A 543 -1.89 20.49 -38.96
N LYS A 544 -2.35 21.50 -39.68
CA LYS A 544 -2.60 21.41 -41.13
C LYS A 544 -1.32 21.23 -41.94
N ASP A 545 -0.18 21.70 -41.46
CA ASP A 545 1.10 21.57 -42.16
C ASP A 545 1.66 20.15 -42.08
N ARG A 546 1.48 19.49 -40.95
CA ARG A 546 1.84 18.07 -40.76
C ARG A 546 0.80 17.10 -41.31
N CYS A 547 -0.45 17.51 -41.44
CA CYS A 547 -1.54 16.65 -41.89
C CYS A 547 -1.40 16.27 -43.36
N ILE A 548 -1.41 14.98 -43.68
CA ILE A 548 -1.33 14.45 -45.06
C ILE A 548 -2.70 14.15 -45.68
N GLY A 549 -3.80 14.42 -44.99
CA GLY A 549 -5.16 14.20 -45.53
C GLY A 549 -5.58 12.74 -45.68
N CYS A 550 -5.02 11.80 -44.89
CA CYS A 550 -5.26 10.35 -45.00
C CYS A 550 -6.62 9.87 -44.48
N SER A 551 -7.43 10.69 -43.84
CA SER A 551 -8.74 10.41 -43.28
C SER A 551 -8.81 9.39 -42.13
N LEU A 552 -7.70 8.86 -41.62
CA LEU A 552 -7.70 7.85 -40.54
C LEU A 552 -8.37 8.37 -39.26
N CYS A 553 -8.07 9.61 -38.87
CA CYS A 553 -8.67 10.26 -37.69
C CYS A 553 -10.19 10.37 -37.80
N ALA A 554 -10.70 10.80 -38.97
CA ALA A 554 -12.15 10.92 -39.22
C ALA A 554 -12.86 9.56 -39.17
N ARG A 555 -12.28 8.52 -39.79
CA ARG A 555 -12.84 7.16 -39.79
C ARG A 555 -12.85 6.50 -38.41
N LYS A 556 -11.97 6.91 -37.50
CA LYS A 556 -11.87 6.37 -36.12
C LYS A 556 -12.59 7.22 -35.08
N CYS A 557 -13.15 8.36 -35.49
CA CYS A 557 -13.89 9.24 -34.59
C CYS A 557 -15.27 8.66 -34.27
N PRO A 558 -15.60 8.36 -32.99
CA PRO A 558 -16.87 7.75 -32.63
C PRO A 558 -18.06 8.70 -32.79
N THR A 559 -17.82 10.03 -32.73
CA THR A 559 -18.89 11.07 -32.90
C THR A 559 -18.88 11.71 -34.29
N ASN A 560 -18.02 11.27 -35.20
CA ASN A 560 -17.86 11.85 -36.53
C ASN A 560 -17.58 13.38 -36.54
N CYS A 561 -17.00 13.90 -35.47
CA CYS A 561 -16.70 15.32 -35.31
C CYS A 561 -15.48 15.80 -36.12
N ILE A 562 -14.85 14.94 -36.93
CA ILE A 562 -13.68 15.29 -37.73
C ILE A 562 -14.07 15.29 -39.20
N THR A 563 -14.05 16.46 -39.80
CA THR A 563 -14.41 16.65 -41.22
C THR A 563 -13.24 17.25 -41.99
N GLY A 564 -13.21 17.05 -43.29
CA GLY A 564 -12.17 17.58 -44.18
C GLY A 564 -11.97 16.75 -45.44
N SER A 565 -11.02 17.17 -46.24
CA SER A 565 -10.62 16.49 -47.46
C SER A 565 -9.08 16.30 -47.51
N ARG A 566 -8.60 15.64 -48.55
CA ARG A 566 -7.16 15.51 -48.77
C ARG A 566 -6.47 16.84 -49.08
N GLU A 567 -7.17 17.75 -49.71
CA GLU A 567 -6.68 19.06 -50.15
C GLU A 567 -6.78 20.10 -49.02
N GLU A 568 -7.95 20.19 -48.37
CA GLU A 568 -8.25 21.17 -47.31
C GLU A 568 -7.76 20.75 -45.93
N LYS A 569 -7.28 19.47 -45.84
CA LYS A 569 -6.93 18.83 -44.56
C LYS A 569 -8.18 18.62 -43.67
N PHE A 570 -7.93 18.05 -42.49
CA PHE A 570 -9.00 17.75 -41.55
C PHE A 570 -9.08 18.78 -40.41
N THR A 571 -10.26 18.94 -39.86
CA THR A 571 -10.54 19.84 -38.72
C THR A 571 -11.46 19.12 -37.74
N ILE A 572 -11.29 19.38 -36.46
CA ILE A 572 -12.12 18.82 -35.38
C ILE A 572 -13.17 19.84 -34.98
N HIS A 573 -14.45 19.46 -35.05
CA HIS A 573 -15.55 20.23 -34.50
C HIS A 573 -15.57 20.04 -32.99
N GLN A 574 -15.17 21.06 -32.27
CA GLN A 574 -14.87 20.95 -30.84
C GLN A 574 -16.10 20.74 -29.95
N LEU A 575 -17.26 21.25 -30.37
CA LEU A 575 -18.51 21.05 -29.63
C LEU A 575 -19.01 19.61 -29.65
N ASP A 576 -18.71 18.87 -30.73
CA ASP A 576 -19.09 17.46 -30.89
C ASP A 576 -18.00 16.49 -30.43
N CYS A 577 -16.82 17.00 -30.04
CA CYS A 577 -15.68 16.20 -29.68
C CYS A 577 -15.78 15.70 -28.22
N VAL A 578 -15.90 14.38 -28.03
CA VAL A 578 -15.89 13.70 -26.70
C VAL A 578 -14.50 13.47 -26.14
N LYS A 579 -13.46 14.00 -26.78
CA LYS A 579 -12.05 13.99 -26.31
C LYS A 579 -11.49 12.59 -25.98
N CYS A 580 -11.96 11.54 -26.69
CA CYS A 580 -11.57 10.14 -26.47
C CYS A 580 -10.12 9.81 -26.84
N GLY A 581 -9.42 10.66 -27.64
CA GLY A 581 -8.03 10.43 -28.02
C GLY A 581 -7.81 9.54 -29.25
N ASN A 582 -8.81 8.79 -29.75
CA ASN A 582 -8.65 7.85 -30.85
C ASN A 582 -8.00 8.46 -32.10
N CYS A 583 -8.31 9.71 -32.40
CA CYS A 583 -7.72 10.44 -33.55
C CYS A 583 -6.22 10.70 -33.35
N PHE A 584 -5.81 11.02 -32.13
CA PHE A 584 -4.41 11.23 -31.74
C PHE A 584 -3.59 9.94 -31.90
N ASP A 585 -4.10 8.82 -31.39
CA ASP A 585 -3.41 7.53 -31.38
C ASP A 585 -3.21 6.95 -32.79
N VAL A 586 -4.19 7.16 -33.70
CA VAL A 586 -4.13 6.57 -35.06
C VAL A 586 -3.40 7.44 -36.09
N CYS A 587 -2.97 8.65 -35.74
CA CYS A 587 -2.35 9.56 -36.69
C CYS A 587 -0.91 9.12 -37.05
N PRO A 588 -0.66 8.62 -38.28
CA PRO A 588 0.65 8.05 -38.65
C PRO A 588 1.77 9.10 -38.72
N VAL A 589 1.41 10.36 -38.95
CA VAL A 589 2.36 11.48 -39.06
C VAL A 589 2.35 12.38 -37.82
N LYS A 590 1.67 11.94 -36.74
CA LYS A 590 1.55 12.70 -35.48
C LYS A 590 1.14 14.17 -35.68
N ALA A 591 0.20 14.41 -36.57
CA ALA A 591 -0.30 15.76 -36.91
C ALA A 591 -1.40 16.23 -35.95
N ILE A 592 -1.72 15.49 -34.90
CA ILE A 592 -2.76 15.87 -33.91
C ILE A 592 -2.07 16.12 -32.56
N ASP A 593 -2.30 17.30 -32.03
CA ASP A 593 -1.75 17.72 -30.75
C ASP A 593 -2.83 17.74 -29.66
N LYS A 594 -2.43 17.37 -28.43
CA LYS A 594 -3.17 17.68 -27.22
C LYS A 594 -2.77 19.09 -26.77
N VAL A 595 -3.68 20.04 -26.82
CA VAL A 595 -3.43 21.44 -26.46
C VAL A 595 -4.04 21.72 -25.09
N PRO A 596 -3.29 22.27 -24.11
CA PRO A 596 -3.86 22.68 -22.84
C PRO A 596 -4.83 23.87 -23.07
N GLY A 597 -5.85 23.93 -22.25
CA GLY A 597 -6.92 24.93 -22.32
C GLY A 597 -8.18 24.45 -23.05
N MET A 598 -9.31 24.95 -22.59
CA MET A 598 -10.59 24.77 -23.27
C MET A 598 -10.53 25.45 -24.64
N HIS A 599 -11.11 24.83 -25.67
CA HIS A 599 -11.17 25.48 -26.97
C HIS A 599 -12.11 26.69 -26.92
N PRO A 600 -11.75 27.86 -27.52
CA PRO A 600 -12.56 29.07 -27.44
C PRO A 600 -14.01 28.90 -27.88
N GLU A 601 -14.28 28.05 -28.87
CA GLU A 601 -15.64 27.72 -29.33
C GLU A 601 -16.47 27.03 -28.24
N VAL A 602 -15.86 26.12 -27.46
CA VAL A 602 -16.52 25.44 -26.35
C VAL A 602 -16.75 26.39 -25.19
N GLU A 603 -15.78 27.26 -24.92
CA GLU A 603 -15.86 28.26 -23.86
C GLU A 603 -16.97 29.28 -24.14
N ALA A 604 -17.05 29.78 -25.36
CA ALA A 604 -18.12 30.69 -25.80
C ALA A 604 -19.51 30.02 -25.68
N HIS A 605 -19.64 28.77 -26.15
CA HIS A 605 -20.89 28.02 -26.04
C HIS A 605 -21.33 27.82 -24.58
N ARG A 606 -20.42 27.48 -23.69
CA ARG A 606 -20.71 27.34 -22.24
C ARG A 606 -21.15 28.65 -21.61
N ALA A 607 -20.52 29.77 -21.97
CA ALA A 607 -20.91 31.09 -21.50
C ALA A 607 -22.34 31.48 -21.95
N ASP A 608 -22.73 31.14 -23.18
CA ASP A 608 -24.06 31.39 -23.69
C ASP A 608 -25.12 30.51 -23.02
N VAL A 609 -24.84 29.24 -22.79
CA VAL A 609 -25.72 28.33 -22.02
C VAL A 609 -25.95 28.84 -20.60
N ALA A 610 -24.88 29.30 -19.94
CA ALA A 610 -24.97 29.84 -18.58
C ALA A 610 -25.85 31.11 -18.51
N LYS A 611 -25.72 32.03 -19.48
CA LYS A 611 -26.57 33.21 -19.57
C LYS A 611 -28.05 32.86 -19.81
N ALA A 612 -28.32 31.85 -20.66
CA ALA A 612 -29.69 31.39 -20.93
C ALA A 612 -30.35 30.77 -19.69
N ALA A 613 -29.58 30.05 -18.86
CA ALA A 613 -30.10 29.45 -17.62
C ALA A 613 -30.52 30.50 -16.58
N HIS A 614 -29.79 31.62 -16.45
CA HIS A 614 -30.15 32.73 -15.55
C HIS A 614 -31.40 33.52 -15.96
N HIS A 615 -31.85 33.40 -17.21
CA HIS A 615 -33.10 34.05 -17.68
C HIS A 615 -34.36 33.25 -17.30
N TYR A 616 -34.26 32.05 -16.76
CA TYR A 616 -35.41 31.25 -16.32
C TYR A 616 -35.66 31.33 -14.80
N ASP A 617 -34.78 31.96 -14.04
CA ASP A 617 -34.91 32.10 -12.59
C ASP A 617 -35.42 33.50 -12.14
N ASP A 618 -35.69 34.42 -13.09
CA ASP A 618 -36.38 35.69 -12.90
C ASP A 618 -37.84 35.58 -13.44
#